data_7a5c181d2318fc74251ab559cfef1a38
#
_entry.id   7a5c181d2318fc74251ab559cfef1a38
#
_cell.length_a   1.000
_cell.length_b   1.000
_cell.length_c   1.000
_cell.angle_alpha   90.00
_cell.angle_beta   90.00
_cell.angle_gamma   90.00
#
_symmetry.space_group_name_H-M   'P 1'
#
loop_
_entity.id
_entity.type
_entity.pdbx_description
1 polymer ?
#
loop_
_entity_poly.entity_id
_entity_poly.type
_entity_poly.pdbx_seq_one_letter_code
_entity_poly.pdbx_strand_id
1 'polypeptide(L)'
;TATISASRSSSAELHKNLSSLITQRINNDDEDLKRIVYDEAISTIGKLTIDQLKIITLCYLLRYTSYGGIVSWEAYKTYLDTHIKPFLGFKNTDAAFQHIEYAGCGSIGIGSWNVIDIHKQQYSFLFSNLTEKDQVDNLILADEIKKEIVALDPKEDKYFIKFKNKSELEEYFKKKNIDDETTKKLVSIYESHIKNNDEIKKKIAEETEIGKELLDMWEKSSIKHLSLTSVGIAIAASYFEQTTGEKIDISIWIN
;
A
#
# COMPACT_ATOMS: atom_id res chain seq x y z
N THR A 1 2.11 23.81 -22.17
CA THR A 1 1.90 23.48 -20.73
C THR A 1 3.16 22.92 -20.10
N ALA A 2 3.78 21.84 -20.64
CA ALA A 2 4.99 21.23 -20.10
C ALA A 2 6.17 22.22 -19.98
N THR A 3 6.39 23.06 -20.98
CA THR A 3 7.43 24.10 -20.96
C THR A 3 7.19 25.13 -19.84
N ILE A 4 5.93 25.51 -19.58
CA ILE A 4 5.58 26.43 -18.50
C ILE A 4 5.78 25.75 -17.13
N SER A 5 5.43 24.49 -17.00
CA SER A 5 5.68 23.72 -15.77
C SER A 5 7.16 23.55 -15.49
N ALA A 6 7.97 23.27 -16.50
CA ALA A 6 9.43 23.19 -16.39
C ALA A 6 10.05 24.53 -15.96
N SER A 7 9.60 25.66 -16.53
CA SER A 7 10.14 26.99 -16.19
C SER A 7 9.80 27.45 -14.76
N ARG A 8 8.73 26.90 -14.15
CA ARG A 8 8.34 27.20 -12.76
C ARG A 8 9.07 26.35 -11.73
N SER A 9 9.71 25.27 -12.15
CA SER A 9 10.43 24.36 -11.28
C SER A 9 11.92 24.70 -11.31
N SER A 10 12.49 24.95 -10.13
CA SER A 10 13.95 25.13 -9.95
C SER A 10 14.66 23.81 -9.57
N SER A 11 13.91 22.71 -9.36
CA SER A 11 14.44 21.44 -8.90
C SER A 11 14.65 20.46 -10.05
N ALA A 12 15.88 19.92 -10.17
CA ALA A 12 16.19 18.85 -11.12
C ALA A 12 15.32 17.60 -10.95
N GLU A 13 14.87 17.36 -9.71
CA GLU A 13 13.99 16.24 -9.35
C GLU A 13 12.57 16.42 -9.91
N LEU A 14 12.02 17.63 -9.84
CA LEU A 14 10.73 17.96 -10.48
C LEU A 14 10.82 17.87 -12.02
N HIS A 15 11.95 18.25 -12.62
CA HIS A 15 12.13 18.08 -14.07
C HIS A 15 12.17 16.63 -14.51
N LYS A 16 12.80 15.75 -13.73
CA LYS A 16 12.82 14.30 -14.01
C LYS A 16 11.41 13.70 -13.90
N ASN A 17 10.66 14.09 -12.87
CA ASN A 17 9.29 13.62 -12.71
C ASN A 17 8.37 14.12 -13.85
N LEU A 18 8.52 15.37 -14.26
CA LEU A 18 7.83 15.92 -15.42
C LEU A 18 8.13 15.12 -16.69
N SER A 19 9.40 14.76 -16.92
CA SER A 19 9.82 13.95 -18.07
C SER A 19 9.20 12.55 -18.05
N SER A 20 9.12 11.92 -16.88
CA SER A 20 8.44 10.62 -16.70
C SER A 20 6.95 10.73 -17.05
N LEU A 21 6.24 11.74 -16.52
CA LEU A 21 4.82 11.98 -16.84
C LEU A 21 4.58 12.20 -18.34
N ILE A 22 5.44 12.95 -19.01
CA ILE A 22 5.36 13.17 -20.47
C ILE A 22 5.52 11.85 -21.22
N THR A 23 6.49 11.02 -20.83
CA THR A 23 6.71 9.69 -21.42
C THR A 23 5.49 8.78 -21.22
N GLN A 24 4.94 8.76 -20.02
CA GLN A 24 3.72 7.97 -19.72
C GLN A 24 2.52 8.49 -20.50
N ARG A 25 2.38 9.81 -20.67
CA ARG A 25 1.34 10.43 -21.49
C ARG A 25 1.41 9.97 -22.95
N ILE A 26 2.60 9.94 -23.54
CA ILE A 26 2.81 9.52 -24.93
C ILE A 26 2.47 8.03 -25.12
N ASN A 27 2.82 7.20 -24.14
CA ASN A 27 2.58 5.75 -24.19
C ASN A 27 1.10 5.36 -23.97
N ASN A 28 0.23 6.30 -23.57
CA ASN A 28 -1.20 6.06 -23.31
C ASN A 28 -2.09 6.97 -24.18
N ASP A 29 -1.74 7.15 -25.44
CA ASP A 29 -2.39 8.11 -26.34
C ASP A 29 -3.82 7.71 -26.74
N ASP A 30 -4.14 6.41 -26.68
CA ASP A 30 -5.43 5.86 -27.12
C ASP A 30 -6.53 5.86 -26.03
N GLU A 31 -6.22 6.21 -24.77
CA GLU A 31 -7.15 6.18 -23.66
C GLU A 31 -7.52 7.60 -23.19
N ASP A 32 -8.73 8.07 -23.52
CA ASP A 32 -9.15 9.44 -23.29
C ASP A 32 -9.04 9.90 -21.83
N LEU A 33 -9.49 9.11 -20.85
CA LEU A 33 -9.40 9.50 -19.44
C LEU A 33 -7.96 9.52 -18.94
N LYS A 34 -7.17 8.51 -19.23
CA LYS A 34 -5.73 8.47 -18.86
C LYS A 34 -4.98 9.65 -19.46
N ARG A 35 -5.27 9.97 -20.72
CA ARG A 35 -4.68 11.12 -21.39
C ARG A 35 -4.96 12.41 -20.64
N ILE A 36 -6.23 12.67 -20.29
CA ILE A 36 -6.64 13.85 -19.54
C ILE A 36 -5.92 13.90 -18.19
N VAL A 37 -5.89 12.79 -17.46
CA VAL A 37 -5.22 12.72 -16.15
C VAL A 37 -3.73 13.04 -16.25
N TYR A 38 -3.03 12.50 -17.25
CA TYR A 38 -1.61 12.83 -17.45
C TYR A 38 -1.40 14.29 -17.88
N ASP A 39 -2.26 14.85 -18.73
CA ASP A 39 -2.20 16.25 -19.13
C ASP A 39 -2.39 17.17 -17.90
N GLU A 40 -3.33 16.86 -17.01
CA GLU A 40 -3.53 17.57 -15.75
C GLU A 40 -2.35 17.38 -14.78
N ALA A 41 -1.80 16.15 -14.67
CA ALA A 41 -0.63 15.87 -13.84
C ALA A 41 0.59 16.69 -14.30
N ILE A 42 0.84 16.76 -15.61
CA ILE A 42 1.89 17.58 -16.23
C ILE A 42 1.70 19.09 -15.92
N SER A 43 0.45 19.55 -15.92
CA SER A 43 0.15 20.96 -15.61
C SER A 43 0.30 21.29 -14.12
N THR A 44 0.08 20.30 -13.25
CA THR A 44 0.00 20.44 -11.81
C THR A 44 1.35 20.27 -11.11
N ILE A 45 2.22 19.39 -11.63
CA ILE A 45 3.46 19.02 -10.94
C ILE A 45 4.37 20.23 -10.64
N GLY A 46 4.40 21.23 -11.51
CA GLY A 46 5.16 22.46 -11.30
C GLY A 46 4.64 23.36 -10.17
N LYS A 47 3.51 23.04 -9.56
CA LYS A 47 2.94 23.73 -8.40
C LYS A 47 3.34 23.06 -7.08
N LEU A 48 3.84 21.83 -7.10
CA LEU A 48 4.14 21.03 -5.91
C LEU A 48 5.60 21.20 -5.47
N THR A 49 5.80 21.10 -4.16
CA THR A 49 7.12 20.98 -3.56
C THR A 49 7.55 19.51 -3.47
N ILE A 50 8.85 19.25 -3.26
CA ILE A 50 9.35 17.88 -3.04
C ILE A 50 8.70 17.23 -1.80
N ASP A 51 8.49 17.99 -0.72
CA ASP A 51 7.78 17.47 0.46
C ASP A 51 6.36 17.02 0.12
N GLN A 52 5.65 17.77 -0.73
CA GLN A 52 4.30 17.38 -1.18
C GLN A 52 4.32 16.17 -2.12
N LEU A 53 5.32 16.03 -2.98
CA LEU A 53 5.52 14.80 -3.76
C LEU A 53 5.73 13.58 -2.86
N LYS A 54 6.57 13.71 -1.83
CA LYS A 54 6.76 12.64 -0.82
C LYS A 54 5.45 12.29 -0.12
N ILE A 55 4.68 13.27 0.33
CA ILE A 55 3.39 13.07 1.01
C ILE A 55 2.42 12.28 0.12
N ILE A 56 2.17 12.73 -1.11
CA ILE A 56 1.22 12.05 -2.01
C ILE A 56 1.72 10.65 -2.39
N THR A 57 3.03 10.47 -2.59
CA THR A 57 3.61 9.17 -2.93
C THR A 57 3.52 8.20 -1.76
N LEU A 58 3.82 8.64 -0.55
CA LEU A 58 3.66 7.82 0.66
C LEU A 58 2.20 7.41 0.88
N CYS A 59 1.26 8.35 0.72
CA CYS A 59 -0.18 8.06 0.78
C CYS A 59 -0.57 7.03 -0.28
N TYR A 60 -0.09 7.17 -1.51
CA TYR A 60 -0.33 6.24 -2.61
C TYR A 60 0.17 4.83 -2.29
N LEU A 61 1.44 4.70 -1.88
CA LEU A 61 2.05 3.41 -1.59
C LEU A 61 1.35 2.67 -0.45
N LEU A 62 1.00 3.38 0.63
CA LEU A 62 0.41 2.75 1.80
C LEU A 62 -1.08 2.43 1.63
N ARG A 63 -1.85 3.26 0.91
CA ARG A 63 -3.31 3.12 0.86
C ARG A 63 -3.85 2.57 -0.46
N TYR A 64 -3.15 2.77 -1.55
CA TYR A 64 -3.66 2.46 -2.89
C TYR A 64 -2.93 1.30 -3.55
N THR A 65 -1.82 0.85 -2.98
CA THR A 65 -1.06 -0.27 -3.54
C THR A 65 -0.86 -1.38 -2.53
N SER A 66 -0.66 -2.59 -3.02
CA SER A 66 -0.12 -3.72 -2.24
C SER A 66 1.05 -4.32 -3.01
N TYR A 67 2.17 -4.53 -2.33
CA TYR A 67 3.37 -5.07 -2.97
C TYR A 67 3.37 -6.60 -2.94
N GLY A 68 3.21 -7.22 -4.11
CA GLY A 68 3.10 -8.67 -4.24
C GLY A 68 4.34 -9.46 -3.81
N GLY A 69 5.51 -8.83 -3.80
CA GLY A 69 6.78 -9.44 -3.38
C GLY A 69 6.92 -9.66 -1.86
N ILE A 70 6.01 -9.12 -1.05
CA ILE A 70 6.01 -9.36 0.40
C ILE A 70 5.46 -10.77 0.67
N VAL A 71 6.36 -11.72 0.88
CA VAL A 71 6.06 -13.13 1.19
C VAL A 71 6.63 -13.57 2.54
N SER A 72 7.34 -12.69 3.23
CA SER A 72 7.96 -12.94 4.54
C SER A 72 8.18 -11.64 5.30
N TRP A 73 8.48 -11.74 6.60
CA TRP A 73 8.84 -10.59 7.43
C TRP A 73 10.10 -9.88 6.92
N GLU A 74 11.10 -10.61 6.44
CA GLU A 74 12.31 -10.02 5.86
C GLU A 74 12.02 -9.26 4.56
N ALA A 75 11.16 -9.81 3.68
CA ALA A 75 10.71 -9.11 2.48
C ALA A 75 9.93 -7.84 2.82
N TYR A 76 9.13 -7.86 3.89
CA TYR A 76 8.43 -6.67 4.39
C TYR A 76 9.41 -5.60 4.89
N LYS A 77 10.44 -5.95 5.66
CA LYS A 77 11.48 -5.02 6.09
C LYS A 77 12.18 -4.39 4.88
N THR A 78 12.58 -5.22 3.91
CA THR A 78 13.20 -4.74 2.67
C THR A 78 12.27 -3.76 1.93
N TYR A 79 10.98 -4.09 1.81
CA TYR A 79 9.99 -3.19 1.21
C TYR A 79 9.92 -1.84 1.94
N LEU A 80 9.88 -1.84 3.25
CA LEU A 80 9.88 -0.60 4.03
C LEU A 80 11.12 0.25 3.75
N ASP A 81 12.30 -0.37 3.71
CA ASP A 81 13.57 0.33 3.52
C ASP A 81 13.76 0.84 2.08
N THR A 82 13.31 0.08 1.09
CA THR A 82 13.54 0.41 -0.33
C THR A 82 12.41 1.25 -0.95
N HIS A 83 11.15 1.03 -0.53
CA HIS A 83 9.99 1.65 -1.17
C HIS A 83 9.30 2.72 -0.30
N ILE A 84 9.41 2.65 1.02
CA ILE A 84 8.74 3.59 1.92
C ILE A 84 9.70 4.65 2.45
N LYS A 85 10.88 4.24 2.91
CA LYS A 85 11.90 5.12 3.50
C LYS A 85 12.25 6.34 2.65
N PRO A 86 12.39 6.27 1.31
CA PRO A 86 12.71 7.44 0.48
C PRO A 86 11.68 8.57 0.57
N PHE A 87 10.45 8.26 0.93
CA PHE A 87 9.33 9.20 1.00
C PHE A 87 9.01 9.70 2.41
N LEU A 88 9.78 9.30 3.42
CA LEU A 88 9.74 9.86 4.77
C LEU A 88 10.54 11.19 4.85
N GLY A 89 10.54 11.81 6.02
CA GLY A 89 11.35 13.03 6.29
C GLY A 89 10.87 14.29 5.57
N PHE A 90 9.57 14.41 5.26
CA PHE A 90 8.97 15.64 4.72
C PHE A 90 8.53 16.59 5.85
N LYS A 91 8.40 17.88 5.52
CA LYS A 91 7.83 18.87 6.43
C LYS A 91 6.32 18.66 6.56
N ASN A 92 5.90 18.27 7.76
CA ASN A 92 4.50 18.06 8.10
C ASN A 92 3.86 19.36 8.56
N THR A 93 3.20 20.09 7.66
CA THR A 93 2.47 21.33 7.96
C THR A 93 1.07 21.28 7.36
N ASP A 94 0.07 21.85 8.04
CA ASP A 94 -1.30 21.91 7.52
C ASP A 94 -1.37 22.64 6.17
N ALA A 95 -0.55 23.67 5.98
CA ALA A 95 -0.46 24.39 4.71
C ALA A 95 -0.01 23.47 3.54
N ALA A 96 0.87 22.50 3.80
CA ALA A 96 1.28 21.56 2.76
C ALA A 96 0.11 20.69 2.29
N PHE A 97 -0.72 20.21 3.21
CA PHE A 97 -1.90 19.41 2.90
C PHE A 97 -3.01 20.21 2.22
N GLN A 98 -3.30 21.43 2.72
CA GLN A 98 -4.24 22.35 2.08
C GLN A 98 -3.80 22.69 0.65
N HIS A 99 -2.51 22.85 0.42
CA HIS A 99 -2.01 23.12 -0.93
C HIS A 99 -2.10 21.90 -1.85
N ILE A 100 -1.92 20.66 -1.35
CA ILE A 100 -2.17 19.42 -2.11
C ILE A 100 -3.62 19.37 -2.58
N GLU A 101 -4.57 19.74 -1.70
CA GLU A 101 -5.99 19.82 -2.03
C GLU A 101 -6.26 20.95 -3.07
N TYR A 102 -5.73 22.15 -2.84
CA TYR A 102 -5.84 23.26 -3.80
C TYR A 102 -5.24 22.91 -5.18
N ALA A 103 -4.15 22.15 -5.23
CA ALA A 103 -3.52 21.70 -6.47
C ALA A 103 -4.31 20.58 -7.18
N GLY A 104 -5.40 20.08 -6.58
CA GLY A 104 -6.23 19.03 -7.16
C GLY A 104 -5.62 17.61 -7.07
N CYS A 105 -4.60 17.42 -6.24
CA CYS A 105 -3.93 16.11 -6.07
C CYS A 105 -4.62 15.19 -5.06
N GLY A 106 -5.47 15.74 -4.19
CA GLY A 106 -6.18 15.00 -3.16
C GLY A 106 -7.21 15.84 -2.45
N SER A 107 -7.86 15.25 -1.47
CA SER A 107 -8.79 15.94 -0.55
C SER A 107 -8.59 15.46 0.88
N ILE A 108 -8.77 16.36 1.85
CA ILE A 108 -8.68 16.07 3.26
C ILE A 108 -10.08 15.77 3.80
N GLY A 109 -10.32 14.52 4.15
CA GLY A 109 -11.60 14.06 4.70
C GLY A 109 -11.69 14.19 6.23
N ILE A 110 -12.90 14.01 6.77
CA ILE A 110 -13.16 13.95 8.22
C ILE A 110 -12.71 12.59 8.79
N GLY A 111 -12.81 11.50 8.00
CA GLY A 111 -12.39 10.17 8.40
C GLY A 111 -10.87 10.04 8.42
N SER A 112 -10.37 9.12 9.24
CA SER A 112 -8.94 8.79 9.29
C SER A 112 -8.70 7.32 8.97
N TRP A 113 -7.59 7.05 8.29
CA TRP A 113 -7.12 5.70 8.01
C TRP A 113 -6.04 5.32 9.02
N ASN A 114 -6.18 4.15 9.64
CA ASN A 114 -5.15 3.62 10.52
C ASN A 114 -4.17 2.79 9.67
N VAL A 115 -2.89 3.16 9.68
CA VAL A 115 -1.87 2.45 8.89
C VAL A 115 -1.72 0.99 9.31
N ILE A 116 -1.94 0.68 10.59
CA ILE A 116 -1.90 -0.70 11.08
C ILE A 116 -3.04 -1.54 10.49
N ASP A 117 -4.25 -0.97 10.43
CA ASP A 117 -5.39 -1.67 9.83
C ASP A 117 -5.18 -1.91 8.33
N ILE A 118 -4.56 -0.95 7.64
CA ILE A 118 -4.17 -1.10 6.23
C ILE A 118 -3.18 -2.26 6.07
N HIS A 119 -2.07 -2.26 6.82
CA HIS A 119 -1.06 -3.31 6.74
C HIS A 119 -1.61 -4.68 7.16
N LYS A 120 -2.46 -4.69 8.19
CA LYS A 120 -3.15 -5.89 8.67
C LYS A 120 -4.06 -6.47 7.58
N GLN A 121 -4.78 -5.62 6.84
CA GLN A 121 -5.64 -6.06 5.74
C GLN A 121 -4.83 -6.59 4.55
N GLN A 122 -3.73 -5.93 4.22
CA GLN A 122 -2.90 -6.28 3.05
C GLN A 122 -1.99 -7.48 3.31
N TYR A 123 -1.46 -7.62 4.53
CA TYR A 123 -0.38 -8.55 4.88
C TYR A 123 -0.65 -9.27 6.21
N SER A 124 -1.90 -9.66 6.48
CA SER A 124 -2.30 -10.26 7.77
C SER A 124 -1.47 -11.50 8.15
N PHE A 125 -0.99 -12.28 7.16
CA PHE A 125 -0.12 -13.42 7.41
C PHE A 125 1.19 -13.07 8.15
N LEU A 126 1.72 -11.84 7.99
CA LEU A 126 2.91 -11.38 8.73
C LEU A 126 2.64 -11.11 10.21
N PHE A 127 1.38 -10.92 10.54
CA PHE A 127 0.91 -10.55 11.88
C PHE A 127 0.06 -11.65 12.51
N SER A 128 0.05 -12.85 11.93
CA SER A 128 -0.65 -14.01 12.48
C SER A 128 0.26 -14.80 13.41
N ASN A 129 -0.33 -15.34 14.47
CA ASN A 129 0.28 -16.37 15.29
C ASN A 129 0.10 -17.75 14.61
N LEU A 130 0.89 -18.72 15.05
CA LEU A 130 0.71 -20.09 14.63
C LEU A 130 -0.59 -20.69 15.20
N THR A 131 -1.22 -21.56 14.45
CA THR A 131 -2.46 -22.25 14.81
C THR A 131 -2.16 -23.66 15.30
N GLU A 132 -2.80 -24.10 16.36
CA GLU A 132 -2.68 -25.48 16.83
C GLU A 132 -3.22 -26.45 15.78
N LYS A 133 -2.54 -27.59 15.59
CA LYS A 133 -2.89 -28.55 14.54
C LYS A 133 -4.31 -29.06 14.63
N ASP A 134 -4.78 -29.38 15.83
CA ASP A 134 -6.11 -29.90 16.10
C ASP A 134 -7.23 -28.97 15.63
N GLN A 135 -7.03 -27.65 15.66
CA GLN A 135 -7.98 -26.67 15.16
C GLN A 135 -8.25 -26.78 13.65
N VAL A 136 -7.23 -27.17 12.87
CA VAL A 136 -7.35 -27.37 11.43
C VAL A 136 -7.66 -28.82 11.08
N ASP A 137 -7.03 -29.77 11.77
CA ASP A 137 -7.18 -31.20 11.51
C ASP A 137 -8.61 -31.68 11.77
N ASN A 138 -9.29 -31.09 12.76
CA ASN A 138 -10.68 -31.36 13.08
C ASN A 138 -11.70 -30.76 12.09
N LEU A 139 -11.27 -29.95 11.12
CA LEU A 139 -12.16 -29.46 10.07
C LEU A 139 -12.52 -30.60 9.09
N ILE A 140 -13.78 -30.63 8.67
CA ILE A 140 -14.28 -31.59 7.66
C ILE A 140 -13.83 -31.10 6.27
N LEU A 141 -12.57 -31.34 5.96
CA LEU A 141 -11.94 -30.99 4.70
C LEU A 141 -11.09 -32.14 4.18
N ALA A 142 -11.03 -32.28 2.85
CA ALA A 142 -10.13 -33.22 2.22
C ALA A 142 -8.66 -32.87 2.55
N ASP A 143 -7.80 -33.88 2.72
CA ASP A 143 -6.40 -33.67 3.09
C ASP A 143 -5.60 -32.83 2.08
N GLU A 144 -5.96 -32.91 0.80
CA GLU A 144 -5.37 -32.08 -0.26
C GLU A 144 -5.69 -30.60 -0.02
N ILE A 145 -6.92 -30.28 0.36
CA ILE A 145 -7.35 -28.92 0.66
C ILE A 145 -6.64 -28.40 1.92
N LYS A 146 -6.53 -29.24 2.99
CA LYS A 146 -5.80 -28.87 4.20
C LYS A 146 -4.34 -28.49 3.87
N LYS A 147 -3.65 -29.31 3.04
CA LYS A 147 -2.27 -29.02 2.59
C LYS A 147 -2.16 -27.73 1.75
N GLU A 148 -3.20 -27.35 1.02
CA GLU A 148 -3.21 -26.07 0.28
C GLU A 148 -3.41 -24.87 1.22
N ILE A 149 -4.17 -25.03 2.31
CA ILE A 149 -4.54 -23.97 3.27
C ILE A 149 -3.43 -23.67 4.27
N VAL A 150 -2.78 -24.70 4.80
CA VAL A 150 -1.80 -24.57 5.88
C VAL A 150 -0.43 -25.12 5.48
N ALA A 151 0.60 -24.66 6.17
CA ALA A 151 1.89 -25.31 6.19
C ALA A 151 2.39 -25.48 7.63
N LEU A 152 3.12 -26.55 7.86
CA LEU A 152 3.70 -26.86 9.15
C LEU A 152 4.91 -25.97 9.43
N ASP A 153 4.93 -25.32 10.59
CA ASP A 153 6.14 -24.72 11.12
C ASP A 153 7.01 -25.83 11.74
N PRO A 154 8.24 -26.04 11.24
CA PRO A 154 9.07 -27.17 11.68
C PRO A 154 9.65 -27.01 13.10
N LYS A 155 9.62 -25.79 13.65
CA LYS A 155 10.16 -25.49 14.99
C LYS A 155 9.12 -25.65 16.09
N GLU A 156 7.89 -25.19 15.80
CA GLU A 156 6.82 -25.11 16.81
C GLU A 156 5.83 -26.27 16.72
N ASP A 157 5.94 -27.11 15.68
CA ASP A 157 4.98 -28.19 15.39
C ASP A 157 3.51 -27.71 15.30
N LYS A 158 3.31 -26.49 14.79
CA LYS A 158 2.03 -25.81 14.60
C LYS A 158 1.83 -25.45 13.15
N TYR A 159 0.61 -25.08 12.77
CA TYR A 159 0.34 -24.61 11.42
C TYR A 159 0.37 -23.09 11.31
N PHE A 160 0.82 -22.58 10.15
CA PHE A 160 0.48 -21.26 9.69
C PHE A 160 -0.47 -21.35 8.49
N ILE A 161 -1.40 -20.40 8.40
CA ILE A 161 -2.36 -20.32 7.29
C ILE A 161 -1.69 -19.56 6.15
N LYS A 162 -1.69 -20.14 4.93
CA LYS A 162 -0.90 -19.66 3.78
C LYS A 162 -1.46 -18.41 3.08
N PHE A 163 -2.64 -17.96 3.43
CA PHE A 163 -3.32 -16.86 2.74
C PHE A 163 -2.88 -15.50 3.27
N LYS A 164 -2.68 -14.55 2.35
CA LYS A 164 -2.20 -13.19 2.68
C LYS A 164 -3.22 -12.41 3.50
N ASN A 165 -4.50 -12.62 3.23
CA ASN A 165 -5.60 -11.95 3.90
C ASN A 165 -6.88 -12.79 3.85
N LYS A 166 -7.90 -12.33 4.60
CA LYS A 166 -9.20 -12.98 4.70
C LYS A 166 -9.88 -13.13 3.32
N SER A 167 -9.83 -12.09 2.50
CA SER A 167 -10.50 -12.10 1.19
C SER A 167 -9.94 -13.17 0.26
N GLU A 168 -8.62 -13.36 0.25
CA GLU A 168 -7.98 -14.42 -0.52
C GLU A 168 -8.41 -15.81 -0.04
N LEU A 169 -8.52 -16.00 1.28
CA LEU A 169 -9.03 -17.25 1.88
C LEU A 169 -10.47 -17.52 1.49
N GLU A 170 -11.35 -16.53 1.58
CA GLU A 170 -12.78 -16.66 1.22
C GLU A 170 -12.95 -16.94 -0.29
N GLU A 171 -12.19 -16.27 -1.16
CA GLU A 171 -12.21 -16.53 -2.60
C GLU A 171 -11.74 -17.96 -2.92
N TYR A 172 -10.70 -18.43 -2.25
CA TYR A 172 -10.21 -19.79 -2.42
C TYR A 172 -11.31 -20.81 -2.10
N PHE A 173 -12.00 -20.66 -0.96
CA PHE A 173 -13.08 -21.56 -0.58
C PHE A 173 -14.24 -21.51 -1.55
N LYS A 174 -14.62 -20.34 -2.03
CA LYS A 174 -15.64 -20.19 -3.06
C LYS A 174 -15.28 -20.94 -4.34
N LYS A 175 -14.02 -20.84 -4.79
CA LYS A 175 -13.51 -21.58 -5.97
C LYS A 175 -13.50 -23.10 -5.77
N LYS A 176 -13.27 -23.56 -4.56
CA LYS A 176 -13.25 -25.00 -4.20
C LYS A 176 -14.63 -25.55 -3.84
N ASN A 177 -15.69 -24.73 -3.87
CA ASN A 177 -17.06 -25.09 -3.45
C ASN A 177 -17.12 -25.67 -2.02
N ILE A 178 -16.35 -25.12 -1.10
CA ILE A 178 -16.41 -25.48 0.32
C ILE A 178 -17.66 -24.86 0.94
N ASP A 179 -18.30 -25.61 1.81
CA ASP A 179 -19.53 -25.17 2.48
C ASP A 179 -19.30 -23.96 3.39
N ASP A 180 -20.38 -23.18 3.59
CA ASP A 180 -20.35 -21.95 4.36
C ASP A 180 -19.98 -22.16 5.84
N GLU A 181 -20.31 -23.30 6.44
CA GLU A 181 -20.02 -23.58 7.84
C GLU A 181 -18.53 -23.81 8.06
N THR A 182 -17.92 -24.64 7.21
CA THR A 182 -16.48 -24.89 7.22
C THR A 182 -15.70 -23.62 6.90
N THR A 183 -16.15 -22.83 5.92
CA THR A 183 -15.58 -21.52 5.58
C THR A 183 -15.58 -20.59 6.79
N LYS A 184 -16.72 -20.44 7.47
CA LYS A 184 -16.83 -19.57 8.66
C LYS A 184 -15.92 -20.03 9.80
N LYS A 185 -15.82 -21.35 10.04
CA LYS A 185 -14.94 -21.89 11.09
C LYS A 185 -13.47 -21.52 10.82
N LEU A 186 -12.97 -21.74 9.59
CA LEU A 186 -11.57 -21.44 9.29
C LEU A 186 -11.30 -19.95 9.24
N VAL A 187 -12.23 -19.14 8.74
CA VAL A 187 -12.13 -17.67 8.82
C VAL A 187 -12.06 -17.22 10.28
N SER A 188 -12.85 -17.79 11.17
CA SER A 188 -12.79 -17.49 12.61
C SER A 188 -11.45 -17.89 13.22
N ILE A 189 -10.92 -19.07 12.87
CA ILE A 189 -9.58 -19.50 13.29
C ILE A 189 -8.54 -18.50 12.78
N TYR A 190 -8.58 -18.15 11.50
CA TYR A 190 -7.66 -17.18 10.89
C TYR A 190 -7.69 -15.82 11.61
N GLU A 191 -8.88 -15.25 11.83
CA GLU A 191 -9.04 -13.94 12.48
C GLU A 191 -8.61 -13.96 13.95
N SER A 192 -8.89 -15.05 14.69
CA SER A 192 -8.51 -15.18 16.10
C SER A 192 -7.00 -15.24 16.34
N HIS A 193 -6.21 -15.61 15.31
CA HIS A 193 -4.76 -15.72 15.39
C HIS A 193 -4.04 -14.45 14.89
N ILE A 194 -4.77 -13.47 14.34
CA ILE A 194 -4.15 -12.19 13.96
C ILE A 194 -3.89 -11.37 15.23
N LYS A 195 -2.67 -10.87 15.36
CA LYS A 195 -2.26 -9.99 16.46
C LYS A 195 -3.13 -8.73 16.53
N ASN A 196 -3.32 -8.22 17.72
CA ASN A 196 -4.00 -6.94 17.89
C ASN A 196 -3.12 -5.76 17.40
N ASN A 197 -3.72 -4.59 17.24
CA ASN A 197 -3.04 -3.43 16.66
C ASN A 197 -1.82 -2.97 17.49
N ASP A 198 -1.86 -3.12 18.81
CA ASP A 198 -0.73 -2.70 19.67
C ASP A 198 0.46 -3.65 19.52
N GLU A 199 0.21 -4.95 19.42
CA GLU A 199 1.26 -5.95 19.13
C GLU A 199 1.87 -5.73 17.75
N ILE A 200 1.05 -5.42 16.72
CA ILE A 200 1.53 -5.11 15.37
C ILE A 200 2.36 -3.82 15.37
N LYS A 201 1.88 -2.76 16.02
CA LYS A 201 2.62 -1.51 16.20
C LYS A 201 3.99 -1.76 16.82
N LYS A 202 4.00 -2.51 17.92
CA LYS A 202 5.24 -2.86 18.64
C LYS A 202 6.19 -3.62 17.71
N LYS A 203 5.71 -4.64 17.02
CA LYS A 203 6.52 -5.44 16.09
C LYS A 203 7.13 -4.59 14.97
N ILE A 204 6.33 -3.73 14.32
CA ILE A 204 6.82 -2.84 13.27
C ILE A 204 7.85 -1.85 13.84
N ALA A 205 7.56 -1.23 14.99
CA ALA A 205 8.43 -0.22 15.59
C ALA A 205 9.77 -0.77 16.08
N GLU A 206 9.81 -2.00 16.60
CA GLU A 206 11.00 -2.59 17.22
C GLU A 206 11.85 -3.44 16.23
N GLU A 207 11.20 -4.04 15.22
CA GLU A 207 11.86 -4.99 14.33
C GLU A 207 12.19 -4.41 12.94
N THR A 208 11.81 -3.14 12.66
CA THR A 208 12.13 -2.49 11.38
C THR A 208 12.86 -1.17 11.62
N GLU A 209 13.75 -0.79 10.68
CA GLU A 209 14.57 0.42 10.81
C GLU A 209 13.72 1.70 10.88
N ILE A 210 12.72 1.81 10.01
CA ILE A 210 11.90 3.03 9.87
C ILE A 210 10.55 2.95 10.58
N GLY A 211 10.23 1.81 11.20
CA GLY A 211 8.88 1.54 11.71
C GLY A 211 8.36 2.58 12.68
N LYS A 212 9.19 2.99 13.65
CA LYS A 212 8.81 4.04 14.61
C LYS A 212 8.58 5.38 13.93
N GLU A 213 9.45 5.78 13.00
CA GLU A 213 9.32 7.03 12.25
C GLU A 213 8.03 7.03 11.41
N LEU A 214 7.78 5.93 10.69
CA LEU A 214 6.59 5.76 9.86
C LEU A 214 5.30 5.89 10.69
N LEU A 215 5.21 5.16 11.82
CA LEU A 215 4.04 5.17 12.69
C LEU A 215 3.82 6.55 13.32
N ASP A 216 4.87 7.17 13.81
CA ASP A 216 4.84 8.50 14.42
C ASP A 216 4.42 9.57 13.41
N MET A 217 4.99 9.51 12.20
CA MET A 217 4.65 10.43 11.10
C MET A 217 3.19 10.27 10.70
N TRP A 218 2.72 9.03 10.50
CA TRP A 218 1.34 8.77 10.12
C TRP A 218 0.35 9.30 11.17
N GLU A 219 0.60 9.03 12.44
CA GLU A 219 -0.29 9.44 13.54
C GLU A 219 -0.35 10.96 13.71
N LYS A 220 0.79 11.64 13.56
CA LYS A 220 0.94 13.08 13.84
C LYS A 220 0.67 13.98 12.63
N SER A 221 0.38 13.42 11.45
CA SER A 221 0.16 14.20 10.23
C SER A 221 -1.25 14.06 9.68
N SER A 222 -1.65 14.99 8.81
CA SER A 222 -2.91 14.93 8.09
C SER A 222 -2.93 13.90 6.95
N ILE A 223 -1.84 13.15 6.73
CA ILE A 223 -1.77 12.10 5.70
C ILE A 223 -2.83 11.01 5.89
N LYS A 224 -3.18 10.70 7.15
CA LYS A 224 -4.22 9.74 7.51
C LYS A 224 -5.62 10.16 7.06
N HIS A 225 -5.81 11.42 6.74
CA HIS A 225 -7.07 12.00 6.24
C HIS A 225 -7.05 12.26 4.73
N LEU A 226 -5.88 12.12 4.08
CA LEU A 226 -5.68 12.45 2.68
C LEU A 226 -6.24 11.34 1.78
N SER A 227 -7.14 11.68 0.88
CA SER A 227 -7.58 10.82 -0.23
C SER A 227 -7.07 11.40 -1.54
N LEU A 228 -6.39 10.58 -2.36
CA LEU A 228 -5.82 11.05 -3.62
C LEU A 228 -6.86 11.10 -4.75
N THR A 229 -6.71 12.05 -5.64
CA THR A 229 -7.38 12.08 -6.94
C THR A 229 -6.59 11.24 -7.95
N SER A 230 -7.17 10.97 -9.13
CA SER A 230 -6.44 10.33 -10.24
C SER A 230 -5.19 11.11 -10.66
N VAL A 231 -5.23 12.44 -10.60
CA VAL A 231 -4.07 13.31 -10.85
C VAL A 231 -2.99 13.10 -9.78
N GLY A 232 -3.38 13.07 -8.50
CA GLY A 232 -2.46 12.78 -7.39
C GLY A 232 -1.83 11.39 -7.51
N ILE A 233 -2.61 10.38 -7.90
CA ILE A 233 -2.12 9.01 -8.14
C ILE A 233 -1.10 8.98 -9.30
N ALA A 234 -1.39 9.64 -10.42
CA ALA A 234 -0.47 9.68 -11.56
C ALA A 234 0.87 10.36 -11.21
N ILE A 235 0.83 11.47 -10.47
CA ILE A 235 2.03 12.17 -9.99
C ILE A 235 2.80 11.29 -9.00
N ALA A 236 2.12 10.64 -8.05
CA ALA A 236 2.72 9.77 -7.06
C ALA A 236 3.42 8.56 -7.70
N ALA A 237 2.76 7.87 -8.63
CA ALA A 237 3.33 6.73 -9.35
C ALA A 237 4.55 7.13 -10.17
N SER A 238 4.50 8.29 -10.84
CA SER A 238 5.63 8.83 -11.60
C SER A 238 6.81 9.19 -10.69
N TYR A 239 6.57 9.79 -9.53
CA TYR A 239 7.62 10.13 -8.56
C TYR A 239 8.22 8.89 -7.90
N PHE A 240 7.40 7.86 -7.65
CA PHE A 240 7.87 6.56 -7.20
C PHE A 240 8.79 5.91 -8.23
N GLU A 241 8.36 5.80 -9.50
CA GLU A 241 9.18 5.25 -10.59
C GLU A 241 10.52 5.99 -10.73
N GLN A 242 10.50 7.32 -10.69
CA GLN A 242 11.71 8.13 -10.75
C GLN A 242 12.67 7.86 -9.58
N THR A 243 12.14 7.62 -8.38
CA THR A 243 12.93 7.46 -7.15
C THR A 243 13.50 6.07 -6.99
N THR A 244 12.72 5.03 -7.36
CA THR A 244 13.06 3.62 -7.15
C THR A 244 13.50 2.89 -8.41
N GLY A 245 13.14 3.41 -9.59
CA GLY A 245 13.30 2.72 -10.87
C GLY A 245 12.20 1.68 -11.16
N GLU A 246 11.25 1.47 -10.24
CA GLU A 246 10.16 0.50 -10.38
C GLU A 246 8.88 1.18 -10.87
N LYS A 247 8.19 0.55 -11.83
CA LYS A 247 6.94 1.07 -12.40
C LYS A 247 5.73 0.39 -11.76
N ILE A 248 4.73 1.19 -11.39
CA ILE A 248 3.42 0.71 -10.95
C ILE A 248 2.39 1.01 -12.05
N ASP A 249 1.61 0.00 -12.44
CA ASP A 249 0.48 0.19 -13.35
C ASP A 249 -0.68 0.88 -12.61
N ILE A 250 -1.05 2.06 -13.08
CA ILE A 250 -2.13 2.86 -12.49
C ILE A 250 -3.49 2.65 -13.19
N SER A 251 -3.58 1.73 -14.14
CA SER A 251 -4.80 1.48 -14.93
C SER A 251 -6.00 1.15 -14.06
N ILE A 252 -5.80 0.44 -12.94
CA ILE A 252 -6.87 0.09 -12.00
C ILE A 252 -7.53 1.31 -11.32
N TRP A 253 -6.86 2.48 -11.36
CA TRP A 253 -7.32 3.71 -10.70
C TRP A 253 -7.84 4.76 -11.69
N ILE A 254 -7.63 4.56 -13.01
CA ILE A 254 -7.91 5.55 -14.05
C ILE A 254 -8.70 4.92 -15.22
N ASN A 255 -9.37 3.82 -15.03
CA ASN A 255 -10.24 3.20 -16.04
C ASN A 255 -11.66 3.69 -15.93
#